data_e5424ad23707cb6c481ce8114d3c5958
#
_entry.id   e5424ad23707cb6c481ce8114d3c5958
#
_cell.length_a   1.000
_cell.length_b   1.000
_cell.length_c   1.000
_cell.angle_alpha   90.00
_cell.angle_beta   90.00
_cell.angle_gamma   90.00
#
_symmetry.space_group_name_H-M   'P 1'
#
loop_
_entity.id
_entity.type
_entity.pdbx_description
1 polymer ?
#
loop_
_entity_poly.entity_id
_entity_poly.type
_entity_poly.pdbx_seq_one_letter_code
_entity_poly.pdbx_strand_id
1 'polypeptide(L)'
;MSGKGAVTQHRGMNESDVVTVRGLTKRYGGRLVVDGLDLDVPAGQIVGLIGANGAGKTTTVECVQGLRRPDAGTLRVLGLDPVTEPDRLRTMIGSQLQSAGLPDRLRVGEAVRLFGGRDGTELLDQFGLANRRRSAFGSLSGGERQRLFLVLALVNHPRLVILDELTQSLDPAARRGVWAAIDQLRTDGTAVLLVTHELDEAERLCDRVVAMRAGRVLDAGRPAELADRYGTAVTITFTLPAAASPDPGADLGWLRDLPGVAEVRRQAGHAMVVGNRAAIAHVGAALVRAGRIPRDLNVELPTLEDALIGLLDRADADLPDELACLEESGALR
;
A
#
# COMPACT_ATOMS: atom_id res chain seq x y z
N MET A 1 -17.71 26.71 -18.55
CA MET A 1 -16.50 27.53 -18.42
C MET A 1 -15.83 27.17 -17.09
N SER A 2 -14.54 26.90 -17.17
CA SER A 2 -13.58 26.66 -16.08
C SER A 2 -13.63 25.29 -15.41
N GLY A 3 -13.05 24.29 -16.11
CA GLY A 3 -12.47 23.13 -15.50
C GLY A 3 -11.17 23.52 -14.76
N LYS A 4 -11.13 23.38 -13.44
CA LYS A 4 -9.88 23.43 -12.68
C LYS A 4 -9.31 22.00 -12.65
N GLY A 5 -8.37 21.72 -13.55
CA GLY A 5 -7.52 20.56 -13.47
C GLY A 5 -6.80 20.55 -12.11
N ALA A 6 -6.72 19.37 -11.49
CA ALA A 6 -5.91 19.16 -10.31
C ALA A 6 -4.47 19.51 -10.65
N VAL A 7 -3.98 20.61 -10.11
CA VAL A 7 -2.58 21.02 -10.22
C VAL A 7 -1.77 20.07 -9.36
N THR A 8 -1.11 19.12 -10.00
CA THR A 8 -0.01 18.37 -9.39
C THR A 8 1.06 19.41 -9.06
N GLN A 9 1.15 19.83 -7.80
CA GLN A 9 2.23 20.68 -7.35
C GLN A 9 3.54 19.89 -7.52
N HIS A 10 4.36 20.28 -8.50
CA HIS A 10 5.74 19.86 -8.59
C HIS A 10 6.47 20.28 -7.30
N ARG A 11 6.51 19.38 -6.35
CA ARG A 11 7.36 19.53 -5.16
C ARG A 11 8.81 19.49 -5.65
N GLY A 12 9.56 20.56 -5.41
CA GLY A 12 11.00 20.58 -5.67
C GLY A 12 11.68 19.39 -4.98
N MET A 13 12.81 18.94 -5.52
CA MET A 13 13.61 17.84 -4.94
C MET A 13 13.89 18.18 -3.47
N ASN A 14 13.42 17.33 -2.56
CA ASN A 14 13.67 17.48 -1.14
C ASN A 14 14.97 16.72 -0.83
N GLU A 15 15.96 17.35 -0.21
CA GLU A 15 17.24 16.70 0.14
C GLU A 15 17.08 15.48 1.04
N SER A 16 15.91 15.30 1.65
CA SER A 16 15.57 14.15 2.50
C SER A 16 15.06 12.93 1.73
N ASP A 17 14.78 13.04 0.41
CA ASP A 17 14.20 11.95 -0.34
C ASP A 17 15.28 10.97 -0.80
N VAL A 18 15.07 9.69 -0.46
CA VAL A 18 15.93 8.57 -0.85
C VAL A 18 15.71 8.16 -2.29
N VAL A 19 14.46 8.25 -2.77
CA VAL A 19 14.09 8.06 -4.16
C VAL A 19 13.33 9.29 -4.64
N THR A 20 13.75 9.82 -5.78
CA THR A 20 13.04 10.88 -6.51
C THR A 20 12.91 10.49 -7.96
N VAL A 21 11.67 10.39 -8.42
CA VAL A 21 11.33 10.08 -9.82
C VAL A 21 10.47 11.21 -10.37
N ARG A 22 10.80 11.71 -11.55
CA ARG A 22 10.04 12.77 -12.23
C ARG A 22 9.80 12.41 -13.70
N GLY A 23 8.54 12.34 -14.08
CA GLY A 23 8.11 12.10 -15.45
C GLY A 23 8.57 10.76 -16.02
N LEU A 24 8.73 9.73 -15.18
CA LEU A 24 9.19 8.41 -15.61
C LEU A 24 8.29 7.87 -16.70
N THR A 25 8.88 7.56 -17.85
CA THR A 25 8.18 6.96 -18.98
C THR A 25 8.90 5.72 -19.45
N LYS A 26 8.14 4.64 -19.70
CA LYS A 26 8.67 3.37 -20.22
C LYS A 26 7.73 2.75 -21.24
N ARG A 27 8.31 2.31 -22.36
CA ARG A 27 7.61 1.63 -23.47
C ARG A 27 8.22 0.26 -23.73
N TYR A 28 7.41 -0.68 -24.17
CA TYR A 28 7.82 -1.97 -24.67
C TYR A 28 7.09 -2.25 -25.99
N GLY A 29 7.84 -2.44 -27.08
CA GLY A 29 7.24 -2.71 -28.40
C GLY A 29 6.21 -1.66 -28.84
N GLY A 30 6.44 -0.38 -28.48
CA GLY A 30 5.49 0.72 -28.76
C GLY A 30 4.41 0.92 -27.69
N ARG A 31 4.09 -0.09 -26.86
CA ARG A 31 3.11 0.02 -25.79
C ARG A 31 3.69 0.83 -24.62
N LEU A 32 2.97 1.85 -24.19
CA LEU A 32 3.28 2.65 -23.03
C LEU A 32 2.90 1.87 -21.74
N VAL A 33 3.88 1.59 -20.87
CA VAL A 33 3.69 0.82 -19.65
C VAL A 33 3.81 1.70 -18.41
N VAL A 34 4.66 2.72 -18.44
CA VAL A 34 4.70 3.79 -17.43
C VAL A 34 4.66 5.11 -18.18
N ASP A 35 3.80 6.02 -17.77
CA ASP A 35 3.44 7.25 -18.45
C ASP A 35 3.54 8.48 -17.55
N GLY A 36 4.70 9.12 -17.55
CA GLY A 36 4.92 10.37 -16.84
C GLY A 36 4.81 10.27 -15.31
N LEU A 37 5.24 9.13 -14.72
CA LEU A 37 5.10 8.85 -13.31
C LEU A 37 6.05 9.70 -12.46
N ASP A 38 5.51 10.32 -11.40
CA ASP A 38 6.25 10.97 -10.32
C ASP A 38 6.15 10.13 -9.03
N LEU A 39 7.29 9.91 -8.35
CA LEU A 39 7.36 9.15 -7.11
C LEU A 39 8.46 9.70 -6.21
N ASP A 40 8.14 9.91 -4.94
CA ASP A 40 9.08 10.26 -3.88
C ASP A 40 9.03 9.22 -2.76
N VAL A 41 10.20 8.80 -2.30
CA VAL A 41 10.36 7.96 -1.10
C VAL A 41 11.26 8.70 -0.12
N PRO A 42 10.71 9.30 0.93
CA PRO A 42 11.48 9.97 1.97
C PRO A 42 12.29 8.96 2.82
N ALA A 43 13.40 9.43 3.40
CA ALA A 43 14.18 8.63 4.36
C ALA A 43 13.31 8.21 5.56
N GLY A 44 13.46 6.97 6.01
CA GLY A 44 12.76 6.44 7.18
C GLY A 44 11.23 6.33 7.01
N GLN A 45 10.72 6.32 5.79
CA GLN A 45 9.31 6.10 5.50
C GLN A 45 9.08 4.84 4.68
N ILE A 46 7.91 4.26 4.84
CA ILE A 46 7.40 3.16 4.03
C ILE A 46 6.43 3.76 3.01
N VAL A 47 6.81 3.71 1.73
CA VAL A 47 5.95 4.15 0.63
C VAL A 47 5.44 2.93 -0.14
N GLY A 48 4.11 2.77 -0.19
CA GLY A 48 3.44 1.69 -0.92
C GLY A 48 3.14 2.09 -2.36
N LEU A 49 3.53 1.27 -3.32
CA LEU A 49 3.12 1.37 -4.71
C LEU A 49 2.03 0.33 -4.97
N ILE A 50 0.77 0.78 -5.07
CA ILE A 50 -0.40 -0.09 -5.17
C ILE A 50 -1.09 0.03 -6.53
N GLY A 51 -1.80 -1.00 -6.92
CA GLY A 51 -2.58 -1.02 -8.17
C GLY A 51 -2.73 -2.43 -8.72
N ALA A 52 -3.60 -2.60 -9.71
CA ALA A 52 -3.85 -3.88 -10.35
C ALA A 52 -2.60 -4.45 -11.07
N ASN A 53 -2.66 -5.73 -11.42
CA ASN A 53 -1.63 -6.35 -12.25
C ASN A 53 -1.57 -5.64 -13.62
N GLY A 54 -0.34 -5.38 -14.09
CA GLY A 54 -0.14 -4.61 -15.33
C GLY A 54 -0.22 -3.09 -15.18
N ALA A 55 -0.43 -2.54 -13.97
CA ALA A 55 -0.44 -1.10 -13.74
C ALA A 55 0.91 -0.40 -13.95
N GLY A 56 2.02 -1.15 -14.14
CA GLY A 56 3.36 -0.58 -14.35
C GLY A 56 4.24 -0.59 -13.10
N LYS A 57 3.78 -1.15 -11.97
CA LYS A 57 4.50 -1.16 -10.69
C LYS A 57 5.88 -1.79 -10.79
N THR A 58 5.97 -3.04 -11.24
CA THR A 58 7.24 -3.78 -11.39
C THR A 58 8.20 -3.05 -12.33
N THR A 59 7.71 -2.50 -13.45
CA THR A 59 8.54 -1.71 -14.38
C THR A 59 9.09 -0.46 -13.72
N THR A 60 8.29 0.24 -12.90
CA THR A 60 8.74 1.41 -12.14
C THR A 60 9.84 1.02 -11.15
N VAL A 61 9.65 -0.07 -10.41
CA VAL A 61 10.64 -0.60 -9.45
C VAL A 61 11.93 -1.01 -10.16
N GLU A 62 11.85 -1.73 -11.28
CA GLU A 62 13.02 -2.12 -12.06
C GLU A 62 13.83 -0.90 -12.55
N CYS A 63 13.14 0.21 -12.90
CA CYS A 63 13.82 1.47 -13.23
C CYS A 63 14.52 2.08 -12.00
N VAL A 64 13.86 2.11 -10.84
CA VAL A 64 14.45 2.59 -9.57
C VAL A 64 15.67 1.77 -9.17
N GLN A 65 15.67 0.47 -9.40
CA GLN A 65 16.79 -0.44 -9.12
C GLN A 65 17.93 -0.36 -10.15
N GLY A 66 17.76 0.37 -11.24
CA GLY A 66 18.70 0.40 -12.36
C GLY A 66 18.74 -0.90 -13.17
N LEU A 67 17.73 -1.76 -13.05
CA LEU A 67 17.58 -2.98 -13.87
C LEU A 67 16.97 -2.67 -15.24
N ARG A 68 16.28 -1.57 -15.35
CA ARG A 68 15.66 -1.08 -16.61
C ARG A 68 16.01 0.37 -16.85
N ARG A 69 16.36 0.68 -18.08
CA ARG A 69 16.55 2.07 -18.50
C ARG A 69 15.20 2.69 -18.84
N PRO A 70 14.83 3.85 -18.27
CA PRO A 70 13.66 4.61 -18.68
C PRO A 70 13.85 5.16 -20.11
N ASP A 71 12.74 5.43 -20.79
CA ASP A 71 12.75 6.06 -22.12
C ASP A 71 12.67 7.59 -21.99
N ALA A 72 12.08 8.10 -20.90
CA ALA A 72 12.09 9.52 -20.53
C ALA A 72 11.94 9.69 -19.01
N GLY A 73 12.16 10.91 -18.54
CA GLY A 73 12.10 11.28 -17.13
C GLY A 73 13.47 11.27 -16.44
N THR A 74 13.49 11.64 -15.17
CA THR A 74 14.70 11.67 -14.33
C THR A 74 14.50 10.85 -13.06
N LEU A 75 15.52 10.08 -12.68
CA LEU A 75 15.54 9.27 -11.47
C LEU A 75 16.77 9.61 -10.65
N ARG A 76 16.58 9.71 -9.33
CA ARG A 76 17.66 9.78 -8.35
C ARG A 76 17.34 8.81 -7.22
N VAL A 77 18.27 7.94 -6.91
CA VAL A 77 18.15 6.95 -5.82
C VAL A 77 19.38 7.05 -4.96
N LEU A 78 19.23 7.43 -3.69
CA LEU A 78 20.34 7.72 -2.78
C LEU A 78 21.34 8.74 -3.35
N GLY A 79 20.84 9.69 -4.16
CA GLY A 79 21.65 10.70 -4.86
C GLY A 79 22.30 10.21 -6.15
N LEU A 80 22.24 8.90 -6.46
CA LEU A 80 22.82 8.29 -7.65
C LEU A 80 21.81 8.25 -8.80
N ASP A 81 22.33 8.22 -10.03
CA ASP A 81 21.55 7.92 -11.22
C ASP A 81 21.55 6.39 -11.46
N PRO A 82 20.39 5.72 -11.40
CA PRO A 82 20.32 4.28 -11.56
C PRO A 82 20.82 3.76 -12.91
N VAL A 83 20.81 4.62 -13.95
CA VAL A 83 21.23 4.24 -15.31
C VAL A 83 22.74 4.31 -15.47
N THR A 84 23.38 5.33 -14.90
CA THR A 84 24.82 5.58 -15.08
C THR A 84 25.68 5.01 -13.95
N GLU A 85 25.09 4.77 -12.78
CA GLU A 85 25.79 4.29 -11.58
C GLU A 85 25.14 3.03 -10.96
N PRO A 86 24.70 2.01 -11.75
CA PRO A 86 23.94 0.86 -11.23
C PRO A 86 24.73 0.02 -10.24
N ASP A 87 26.02 -0.15 -10.44
CA ASP A 87 26.86 -1.01 -9.58
C ASP A 87 27.06 -0.39 -8.19
N ARG A 88 27.22 0.92 -8.10
CA ARG A 88 27.25 1.63 -6.81
C ARG A 88 25.90 1.55 -6.11
N LEU A 89 24.81 1.76 -6.84
CA LEU A 89 23.47 1.70 -6.31
C LEU A 89 23.15 0.33 -5.70
N ARG A 90 23.50 -0.77 -6.41
CA ARG A 90 23.25 -2.15 -5.95
C ARG A 90 23.90 -2.48 -4.61
N THR A 91 25.00 -1.83 -4.26
CA THR A 91 25.63 -2.04 -2.95
C THR A 91 24.94 -1.30 -1.81
N MET A 92 24.06 -0.35 -2.11
CA MET A 92 23.40 0.52 -1.13
C MET A 92 21.92 0.22 -0.92
N ILE A 93 21.32 -0.58 -1.81
CA ILE A 93 19.92 -0.98 -1.74
C ILE A 93 19.78 -2.46 -1.40
N GLY A 94 18.77 -2.78 -0.60
CA GLY A 94 18.27 -4.13 -0.41
C GLY A 94 17.08 -4.37 -1.32
N SER A 95 17.05 -5.50 -2.00
CA SER A 95 15.94 -5.80 -2.90
C SER A 95 15.50 -7.25 -2.75
N GLN A 96 14.21 -7.43 -2.57
CA GLN A 96 13.58 -8.73 -2.73
C GLN A 96 12.72 -8.69 -3.99
N LEU A 97 13.07 -9.52 -4.97
CA LEU A 97 12.34 -9.66 -6.22
C LEU A 97 11.40 -10.86 -6.17
N GLN A 98 10.25 -10.73 -6.80
CA GLN A 98 9.19 -11.75 -6.86
C GLN A 98 9.67 -13.11 -7.39
N SER A 99 10.66 -13.14 -8.28
CA SER A 99 11.18 -14.34 -8.94
C SER A 99 12.56 -14.79 -8.46
N ALA A 100 13.02 -14.33 -7.28
CA ALA A 100 14.31 -14.72 -6.77
C ALA A 100 14.33 -16.20 -6.35
N GLY A 101 15.27 -16.96 -6.87
CA GLY A 101 15.52 -18.35 -6.49
C GLY A 101 16.97 -18.57 -6.08
N LEU A 102 17.18 -19.34 -5.03
CA LEU A 102 18.51 -19.84 -4.65
C LEU A 102 18.63 -21.32 -5.03
N PRO A 103 19.85 -21.81 -5.31
CA PRO A 103 20.04 -23.23 -5.51
C PRO A 103 19.52 -24.06 -4.34
N ASP A 104 18.74 -25.11 -4.61
CA ASP A 104 18.11 -25.94 -3.58
C ASP A 104 19.05 -26.49 -2.53
N ARG A 105 20.31 -26.80 -2.93
CA ARG A 105 21.35 -27.35 -2.05
C ARG A 105 22.11 -26.30 -1.23
N LEU A 106 21.93 -25.00 -1.56
CA LEU A 106 22.61 -23.91 -0.83
C LEU A 106 22.02 -23.82 0.58
N ARG A 107 22.91 -23.83 1.59
CA ARG A 107 22.46 -23.70 2.97
C ARG A 107 22.15 -22.26 3.33
N VAL A 108 21.18 -22.06 4.23
CA VAL A 108 20.77 -20.72 4.71
C VAL A 108 21.97 -19.89 5.16
N GLY A 109 22.86 -20.46 6.00
CA GLY A 109 24.04 -19.74 6.47
C GLY A 109 25.10 -19.48 5.39
N GLU A 110 25.12 -20.26 4.31
CA GLU A 110 25.97 -20.02 3.14
C GLU A 110 25.41 -18.88 2.29
N ALA A 111 24.09 -18.87 2.08
CA ALA A 111 23.42 -17.77 1.39
C ALA A 111 23.69 -16.44 2.09
N VAL A 112 23.49 -16.36 3.41
CA VAL A 112 23.73 -15.15 4.19
C VAL A 112 25.20 -14.68 4.05
N ARG A 113 26.17 -15.58 4.12
CA ARG A 113 27.59 -15.22 3.94
C ARG A 113 27.91 -14.75 2.52
N LEU A 114 27.26 -15.34 1.52
CA LEU A 114 27.45 -14.97 0.11
C LEU A 114 26.95 -13.54 -0.17
N PHE A 115 25.84 -13.16 0.44
CA PHE A 115 25.19 -11.86 0.20
C PHE A 115 25.73 -10.75 1.10
N GLY A 116 26.11 -10.99 2.36
CA GLY A 116 26.42 -9.94 3.30
C GLY A 116 27.59 -10.20 4.26
N GLY A 117 28.40 -11.22 4.01
CA GLY A 117 29.57 -11.47 4.85
C GLY A 117 29.24 -12.05 6.24
N ARG A 118 29.77 -11.48 7.34
CA ARG A 118 29.77 -12.13 8.67
C ARG A 118 28.54 -11.88 9.54
N ASP A 119 27.79 -10.80 9.32
CA ASP A 119 26.87 -10.25 10.33
C ASP A 119 25.42 -10.72 10.23
N GLY A 120 25.08 -11.62 9.31
CA GLY A 120 23.70 -12.07 9.10
C GLY A 120 23.13 -13.02 10.15
N THR A 121 23.86 -13.33 11.24
CA THR A 121 23.39 -14.27 12.27
C THR A 121 22.26 -13.65 13.10
N GLU A 122 22.38 -12.38 13.47
CA GLU A 122 21.36 -11.65 14.23
C GLU A 122 20.06 -11.50 13.42
N LEU A 123 20.18 -11.24 12.13
CA LEU A 123 19.01 -11.20 11.25
C LEU A 123 18.31 -12.56 11.14
N LEU A 124 19.06 -13.66 11.08
CA LEU A 124 18.46 -14.99 11.09
C LEU A 124 17.67 -15.24 12.38
N ASP A 125 18.16 -14.78 13.52
CA ASP A 125 17.44 -14.88 14.80
C ASP A 125 16.19 -14.01 14.81
N GLN A 126 16.31 -12.76 14.40
CA GLN A 126 15.20 -11.80 14.31
C GLN A 126 14.06 -12.30 13.41
N PHE A 127 14.41 -12.97 12.29
CA PHE A 127 13.43 -13.53 11.36
C PHE A 127 13.06 -14.99 11.67
N GLY A 128 13.44 -15.54 12.85
CA GLY A 128 13.08 -16.88 13.30
C GLY A 128 13.69 -18.01 12.46
N LEU A 129 14.88 -17.78 11.88
CA LEU A 129 15.61 -18.72 11.04
C LEU A 129 16.89 -19.26 11.69
N ALA A 130 17.19 -18.93 12.95
CA ALA A 130 18.37 -19.38 13.67
C ALA A 130 18.62 -20.89 13.57
N ASN A 131 17.56 -21.67 13.85
CA ASN A 131 17.61 -23.12 13.80
C ASN A 131 17.69 -23.70 12.38
N ARG A 132 17.49 -22.86 11.36
CA ARG A 132 17.56 -23.24 9.94
C ARG A 132 18.90 -22.96 9.28
N ARG A 133 19.87 -22.40 10.00
CA ARG A 133 21.18 -21.98 9.44
C ARG A 133 21.88 -23.07 8.64
N ARG A 134 21.73 -24.36 9.06
CA ARG A 134 22.34 -25.50 8.38
C ARG A 134 21.41 -26.17 7.37
N SER A 135 20.15 -25.78 7.31
CA SER A 135 19.17 -26.35 6.37
C SER A 135 19.46 -25.89 4.95
N ALA A 136 19.21 -26.77 3.99
CA ALA A 136 19.28 -26.45 2.57
C ALA A 136 18.06 -25.60 2.16
N PHE A 137 18.21 -24.67 1.23
CA PHE A 137 17.15 -23.79 0.75
C PHE A 137 15.92 -24.56 0.26
N GLY A 138 16.13 -25.65 -0.49
CA GLY A 138 15.05 -26.50 -0.99
C GLY A 138 14.21 -27.17 0.10
N SER A 139 14.73 -27.30 1.35
CA SER A 139 14.02 -27.89 2.48
C SER A 139 13.19 -26.88 3.28
N LEU A 140 13.28 -25.60 2.96
CA LEU A 140 12.52 -24.54 3.64
C LEU A 140 11.06 -24.52 3.17
N SER A 141 10.14 -24.24 4.09
CA SER A 141 8.77 -23.90 3.75
C SER A 141 8.70 -22.59 2.96
N GLY A 142 7.59 -22.32 2.29
CA GLY A 142 7.37 -21.05 1.56
C GLY A 142 7.62 -19.83 2.43
N GLY A 143 7.06 -19.82 3.64
CA GLY A 143 7.25 -18.72 4.60
C GLY A 143 8.69 -18.60 5.11
N GLU A 144 9.42 -19.71 5.29
CA GLU A 144 10.84 -19.68 5.66
C GLU A 144 11.70 -19.13 4.52
N ARG A 145 11.40 -19.48 3.26
CA ARG A 145 12.08 -18.92 2.08
C ARG A 145 11.87 -17.42 1.99
N GLN A 146 10.63 -16.96 2.19
CA GLN A 146 10.29 -15.54 2.15
C GLN A 146 11.06 -14.75 3.22
N ARG A 147 11.09 -15.25 4.46
CA ARG A 147 11.88 -14.62 5.53
C ARG A 147 13.38 -14.64 5.24
N LEU A 148 13.90 -15.69 4.61
CA LEU A 148 15.30 -15.73 4.19
C LEU A 148 15.59 -14.65 3.14
N PHE A 149 14.74 -14.45 2.15
CA PHE A 149 14.91 -13.38 1.16
C PHE A 149 14.93 -11.99 1.81
N LEU A 150 14.12 -11.77 2.84
CA LEU A 150 14.20 -10.55 3.63
C LEU A 150 15.54 -10.39 4.34
N VAL A 151 16.01 -11.44 5.01
CA VAL A 151 17.34 -11.43 5.63
C VAL A 151 18.42 -11.07 4.60
N LEU A 152 18.37 -11.67 3.40
CA LEU A 152 19.34 -11.39 2.34
C LEU A 152 19.25 -9.96 1.80
N ALA A 153 18.05 -9.38 1.74
CA ALA A 153 17.87 -7.99 1.36
C ALA A 153 18.42 -7.02 2.40
N LEU A 154 18.45 -7.41 3.67
CA LEU A 154 18.81 -6.55 4.80
C LEU A 154 20.27 -6.70 5.27
N VAL A 155 20.93 -7.81 4.89
CA VAL A 155 22.23 -8.21 5.45
C VAL A 155 23.35 -7.17 5.27
N ASN A 156 23.24 -6.28 4.30
CA ASN A 156 24.20 -5.19 4.04
C ASN A 156 23.79 -3.85 4.66
N HIS A 157 22.82 -3.84 5.58
CA HIS A 157 22.30 -2.62 6.20
C HIS A 157 21.96 -1.50 5.18
N PRO A 158 21.07 -1.79 4.21
CA PRO A 158 20.76 -0.86 3.13
C PRO A 158 20.02 0.38 3.65
N ARG A 159 20.19 1.51 2.99
CA ARG A 159 19.46 2.74 3.27
C ARG A 159 18.08 2.78 2.60
N LEU A 160 17.87 1.94 1.59
CA LEU A 160 16.61 1.72 0.89
C LEU A 160 16.40 0.23 0.72
N VAL A 161 15.21 -0.24 1.10
CA VAL A 161 14.76 -1.61 0.84
C VAL A 161 13.57 -1.58 -0.12
N ILE A 162 13.62 -2.44 -1.13
CA ILE A 162 12.55 -2.58 -2.12
C ILE A 162 11.96 -3.98 -1.98
N LEU A 163 10.68 -4.05 -1.67
CA LEU A 163 9.96 -5.28 -1.38
C LEU A 163 8.81 -5.43 -2.39
N ASP A 164 8.82 -6.49 -3.16
CA ASP A 164 7.79 -6.76 -4.17
C ASP A 164 6.98 -8.01 -3.78
N GLU A 165 5.68 -7.80 -3.48
CA GLU A 165 4.70 -8.84 -3.13
C GLU A 165 5.15 -9.77 -1.97
N LEU A 166 5.68 -9.16 -0.92
CA LEU A 166 6.41 -9.83 0.15
C LEU A 166 5.60 -10.86 0.94
N THR A 167 4.32 -10.57 1.23
CA THR A 167 3.52 -11.39 2.13
C THR A 167 2.58 -12.35 1.41
N GLN A 168 2.61 -12.37 0.09
CA GLN A 168 1.86 -13.32 -0.71
C GLN A 168 2.26 -14.75 -0.32
N SER A 169 1.29 -15.60 -0.05
CA SER A 169 1.48 -17.00 0.36
C SER A 169 2.03 -17.22 1.79
N LEU A 170 2.08 -16.20 2.65
CA LEU A 170 2.38 -16.37 4.06
C LEU A 170 1.10 -16.67 4.87
N ASP A 171 1.24 -17.54 5.87
CA ASP A 171 0.19 -17.69 6.88
C ASP A 171 0.08 -16.43 7.75
N PRO A 172 -1.06 -16.19 8.44
CA PRO A 172 -1.27 -14.97 9.23
C PRO A 172 -0.23 -14.72 10.33
N ALA A 173 0.37 -15.76 10.90
CA ALA A 173 1.38 -15.60 11.95
C ALA A 173 2.72 -15.16 11.35
N ALA A 174 3.14 -15.80 10.23
CA ALA A 174 4.33 -15.42 9.49
C ALA A 174 4.21 -13.99 8.93
N ARG A 175 3.03 -13.62 8.40
CA ARG A 175 2.74 -12.26 7.90
C ARG A 175 2.95 -11.21 8.99
N ARG A 176 2.40 -11.41 10.20
CA ARG A 176 2.60 -10.49 11.32
C ARG A 176 4.06 -10.33 11.71
N GLY A 177 4.83 -11.43 11.69
CA GLY A 177 6.27 -11.38 11.97
C GLY A 177 7.05 -10.55 10.96
N VAL A 178 6.71 -10.69 9.67
CA VAL A 178 7.29 -9.90 8.58
C VAL A 178 6.91 -8.42 8.72
N TRP A 179 5.65 -8.11 8.99
CA TRP A 179 5.21 -6.72 9.20
C TRP A 179 5.93 -6.04 10.38
N ALA A 180 6.11 -6.75 11.50
CA ALA A 180 6.87 -6.23 12.63
C ALA A 180 8.33 -5.93 12.26
N ALA A 181 8.95 -6.78 11.43
CA ALA A 181 10.31 -6.55 10.96
C ALA A 181 10.40 -5.34 10.02
N ILE A 182 9.42 -5.13 9.15
CA ILE A 182 9.36 -3.94 8.28
C ILE A 182 9.14 -2.66 9.11
N ASP A 183 8.28 -2.68 10.11
CA ASP A 183 8.08 -1.58 11.06
C ASP A 183 9.40 -1.23 11.79
N GLN A 184 10.23 -2.23 12.12
CA GLN A 184 11.54 -2.01 12.73
C GLN A 184 12.50 -1.29 11.78
N LEU A 185 12.53 -1.65 10.48
CA LEU A 185 13.35 -0.95 9.49
C LEU A 185 13.04 0.53 9.43
N ARG A 186 11.76 0.89 9.47
CA ARG A 186 11.31 2.29 9.53
C ARG A 186 11.86 2.99 10.77
N THR A 187 11.78 2.33 11.93
CA THR A 187 12.28 2.87 13.21
C THR A 187 13.80 3.09 13.16
N ASP A 188 14.52 2.22 12.46
CA ASP A 188 15.97 2.31 12.26
C ASP A 188 16.36 3.35 11.18
N GLY A 189 15.39 4.05 10.59
CA GLY A 189 15.60 5.10 9.60
C GLY A 189 15.80 4.59 8.16
N THR A 190 15.60 3.29 7.90
CA THR A 190 15.64 2.70 6.56
C THR A 190 14.39 3.09 5.78
N ALA A 191 14.55 3.58 4.56
CA ALA A 191 13.43 3.81 3.65
C ALA A 191 12.96 2.49 3.03
N VAL A 192 11.65 2.34 2.84
CA VAL A 192 11.07 1.15 2.22
C VAL A 192 10.16 1.54 1.06
N LEU A 193 10.40 0.97 -0.10
CA LEU A 193 9.45 0.98 -1.22
C LEU A 193 8.77 -0.38 -1.28
N LEU A 194 7.51 -0.42 -0.87
CA LEU A 194 6.69 -1.62 -0.82
C LEU A 194 5.80 -1.67 -2.06
N VAL A 195 5.91 -2.73 -2.86
CA VAL A 195 4.99 -3.00 -3.96
C VAL A 195 4.06 -4.11 -3.54
N THR A 196 2.78 -3.82 -3.53
CA THR A 196 1.77 -4.80 -3.12
C THR A 196 0.44 -4.57 -3.84
N HIS A 197 -0.33 -5.61 -4.00
CA HIS A 197 -1.74 -5.56 -4.33
C HIS A 197 -2.62 -5.89 -3.12
N GLU A 198 -2.01 -6.27 -1.98
CA GLU A 198 -2.68 -6.51 -0.70
C GLU A 198 -2.91 -5.17 0.01
N LEU A 199 -4.14 -4.68 0.00
CA LEU A 199 -4.48 -3.35 0.52
C LEU A 199 -4.38 -3.28 2.04
N ASP A 200 -4.68 -4.37 2.75
CA ASP A 200 -4.48 -4.50 4.20
C ASP A 200 -3.01 -4.29 4.60
N GLU A 201 -2.08 -4.81 3.77
CA GLU A 201 -0.65 -4.63 3.99
C GLU A 201 -0.26 -3.17 3.80
N ALA A 202 -0.74 -2.55 2.72
CA ALA A 202 -0.49 -1.14 2.44
C ALA A 202 -1.08 -0.22 3.52
N GLU A 203 -2.31 -0.50 3.96
CA GLU A 203 -2.99 0.27 5.02
C GLU A 203 -2.27 0.16 6.37
N ARG A 204 -1.76 -1.04 6.68
CA ARG A 204 -1.10 -1.32 7.95
C ARG A 204 0.33 -0.79 8.05
N LEU A 205 1.10 -0.83 6.96
CA LEU A 205 2.54 -0.56 6.97
C LEU A 205 2.90 0.80 6.40
N CYS A 206 2.19 1.29 5.37
CA CYS A 206 2.65 2.44 4.62
C CYS A 206 2.34 3.77 5.30
N ASP A 207 3.34 4.63 5.39
CA ASP A 207 3.16 6.04 5.76
C ASP A 207 2.46 6.80 4.63
N ARG A 208 2.72 6.39 3.39
CA ARG A 208 2.12 6.94 2.18
C ARG A 208 1.91 5.83 1.14
N VAL A 209 0.85 5.90 0.38
CA VAL A 209 0.59 5.05 -0.78
C VAL A 209 0.49 5.89 -2.05
N VAL A 210 0.92 5.29 -3.16
CA VAL A 210 0.81 5.81 -4.52
C VAL A 210 -0.02 4.80 -5.30
N ALA A 211 -1.25 5.19 -5.67
CA ALA A 211 -2.16 4.35 -6.42
C ALA A 211 -1.90 4.50 -7.92
N MET A 212 -1.66 3.37 -8.60
CA MET A 212 -1.35 3.32 -10.03
C MET A 212 -2.42 2.58 -10.83
N ARG A 213 -2.70 3.11 -12.03
CA ARG A 213 -3.49 2.44 -13.06
C ARG A 213 -2.94 2.78 -14.44
N ALA A 214 -2.83 1.77 -15.32
CA ALA A 214 -2.42 1.93 -16.72
C ALA A 214 -1.15 2.79 -16.91
N GLY A 215 -0.15 2.63 -16.03
CA GLY A 215 1.13 3.35 -16.10
C GLY A 215 1.13 4.74 -15.47
N ARG A 216 0.01 5.23 -14.97
CA ARG A 216 -0.14 6.57 -14.38
C ARG A 216 -0.43 6.51 -12.89
N VAL A 217 -0.05 7.55 -12.16
CA VAL A 217 -0.49 7.76 -10.78
C VAL A 217 -1.89 8.34 -10.81
N LEU A 218 -2.82 7.68 -10.10
CA LEU A 218 -4.18 8.19 -9.89
C LEU A 218 -4.21 9.22 -8.77
N ASP A 219 -3.68 8.86 -7.61
CA ASP A 219 -3.49 9.76 -6.47
C ASP A 219 -2.44 9.17 -5.51
N ALA A 220 -1.97 10.00 -4.58
CA ALA A 220 -1.03 9.62 -3.55
C ALA A 220 -1.30 10.36 -2.24
N GLY A 221 -1.21 9.63 -1.11
CA GLY A 221 -1.48 10.19 0.20
C GLY A 221 -1.28 9.16 1.31
N ARG A 222 -1.55 9.54 2.55
CA ARG A 222 -1.65 8.56 3.64
C ARG A 222 -2.84 7.64 3.38
N PRO A 223 -2.76 6.34 3.73
CA PRO A 223 -3.89 5.42 3.54
C PRO A 223 -5.22 5.98 4.07
N ALA A 224 -5.23 6.50 5.31
CA ALA A 224 -6.41 7.08 5.92
C ALA A 224 -6.93 8.34 5.19
N GLU A 225 -6.04 9.18 4.63
CA GLU A 225 -6.44 10.36 3.86
C GLU A 225 -7.12 9.98 2.54
N LEU A 226 -6.62 8.93 1.87
CA LEU A 226 -7.24 8.39 0.66
C LEU A 226 -8.58 7.73 0.98
N ALA A 227 -8.65 6.96 2.07
CA ALA A 227 -9.90 6.38 2.55
C ALA A 227 -10.97 7.44 2.84
N ASP A 228 -10.60 8.56 3.48
CA ASP A 228 -11.53 9.67 3.75
C ASP A 228 -11.94 10.43 2.48
N ARG A 229 -11.09 10.49 1.46
CA ARG A 229 -11.33 11.26 0.23
C ARG A 229 -12.15 10.52 -0.80
N TYR A 230 -11.95 9.21 -0.91
CA TYR A 230 -12.49 8.37 -1.97
C TYR A 230 -13.31 7.19 -1.48
N GLY A 231 -13.13 6.78 -0.21
CA GLY A 231 -13.84 5.66 0.38
C GLY A 231 -15.33 5.94 0.62
N THR A 232 -16.01 4.91 1.03
CA THR A 232 -17.41 4.98 1.44
C THR A 232 -17.57 5.81 2.72
N ALA A 233 -18.80 6.20 3.03
CA ALA A 233 -19.08 6.91 4.27
C ALA A 233 -18.86 5.99 5.50
N VAL A 234 -18.58 6.59 6.65
CA VAL A 234 -18.55 5.88 7.93
C VAL A 234 -19.92 5.29 8.22
N THR A 235 -19.97 4.02 8.60
CA THR A 235 -21.19 3.32 9.02
C THR A 235 -21.15 3.01 10.51
N ILE A 236 -22.16 3.48 11.25
CA ILE A 236 -22.31 3.21 12.69
C ILE A 236 -23.55 2.34 12.85
N THR A 237 -23.38 1.14 13.38
CA THR A 237 -24.45 0.18 13.63
C THR A 237 -24.60 -0.11 15.10
N PHE A 238 -25.82 -0.18 15.60
CA PHE A 238 -26.12 -0.55 16.98
C PHE A 238 -27.57 -1.02 17.13
N THR A 239 -27.82 -1.84 18.16
CA THR A 239 -29.18 -2.24 18.53
C THR A 239 -29.82 -1.16 19.39
N LEU A 240 -31.01 -0.73 19.00
CA LEU A 240 -31.84 0.11 19.86
C LEU A 240 -32.52 -0.76 20.91
N PRO A 241 -32.51 -0.36 22.21
CA PRO A 241 -33.37 -0.98 23.20
C PRO A 241 -34.82 -0.95 22.70
N ALA A 242 -35.58 -2.03 22.98
CA ALA A 242 -36.97 -2.14 22.56
C ALA A 242 -37.73 -0.85 22.93
N ALA A 243 -38.14 -0.11 21.95
CA ALA A 243 -38.79 1.18 22.17
C ALA A 243 -40.28 1.01 22.47
N ALA A 244 -40.78 1.90 23.31
CA ALA A 244 -42.19 1.96 23.70
C ALA A 244 -43.08 2.56 22.58
N SER A 245 -42.52 2.85 21.38
CA SER A 245 -43.28 3.48 20.27
C SER A 245 -43.54 2.52 19.11
N PRO A 246 -44.78 2.45 18.60
CA PRO A 246 -45.17 1.59 17.49
C PRO A 246 -44.70 2.08 16.12
N ASP A 247 -44.17 3.31 15.99
CA ASP A 247 -43.70 3.86 14.73
C ASP A 247 -42.17 3.55 14.53
N PRO A 248 -41.82 2.68 13.55
CA PRO A 248 -40.42 2.32 13.30
C PRO A 248 -39.52 3.48 12.85
N GLY A 249 -40.11 4.57 12.34
CA GLY A 249 -39.36 5.72 11.82
C GLY A 249 -39.17 6.86 12.83
N ALA A 250 -40.14 7.03 13.76
CA ALA A 250 -40.15 8.12 14.74
C ALA A 250 -38.99 8.03 15.76
N ASP A 251 -38.45 6.83 15.99
CA ASP A 251 -37.43 6.56 17.01
C ASP A 251 -35.99 6.89 16.59
N LEU A 252 -35.76 7.19 15.32
CA LEU A 252 -34.42 7.49 14.75
C LEU A 252 -34.29 8.92 14.21
N GLY A 253 -35.39 9.70 14.20
CA GLY A 253 -35.43 11.07 13.63
C GLY A 253 -34.36 12.00 14.25
N TRP A 254 -34.15 11.89 15.54
CA TRP A 254 -33.18 12.71 16.28
C TRP A 254 -31.69 12.44 15.92
N LEU A 255 -31.40 11.32 15.24
CA LEU A 255 -30.07 11.03 14.73
C LEU A 255 -29.81 11.67 13.35
N ARG A 256 -30.86 11.93 12.58
CA ARG A 256 -30.74 12.49 11.23
C ARG A 256 -30.26 13.94 11.21
N ASP A 257 -30.61 14.68 12.25
CA ASP A 257 -30.27 16.12 12.37
C ASP A 257 -28.88 16.35 12.98
N LEU A 258 -28.15 15.27 13.32
CA LEU A 258 -26.82 15.38 13.90
C LEU A 258 -25.77 15.79 12.84
N PRO A 259 -24.82 16.66 13.20
CA PRO A 259 -23.78 17.06 12.28
C PRO A 259 -22.96 15.87 11.77
N GLY A 260 -22.74 15.83 10.45
CA GLY A 260 -21.96 14.76 9.82
C GLY A 260 -22.76 13.50 9.49
N VAL A 261 -24.01 13.39 9.89
CA VAL A 261 -24.91 12.30 9.51
C VAL A 261 -25.51 12.60 8.13
N ALA A 262 -25.35 11.68 7.20
CA ALA A 262 -25.93 11.75 5.85
C ALA A 262 -27.24 10.95 5.76
N GLU A 263 -27.27 9.79 6.40
CA GLU A 263 -28.42 8.90 6.32
C GLU A 263 -28.59 8.09 7.61
N VAL A 264 -29.85 7.78 7.95
CA VAL A 264 -30.21 6.90 9.06
C VAL A 264 -31.23 5.89 8.57
N ARG A 265 -30.89 4.62 8.66
CA ARG A 265 -31.75 3.47 8.30
C ARG A 265 -31.96 2.54 9.49
N ARG A 266 -33.03 1.75 9.43
CA ARG A 266 -33.25 0.60 10.33
C ARG A 266 -33.18 -0.66 9.49
N GLN A 267 -32.28 -1.59 9.88
CA GLN A 267 -32.12 -2.85 9.19
C GLN A 267 -32.06 -3.99 10.20
N ALA A 268 -32.94 -4.98 10.07
CA ALA A 268 -32.95 -6.19 10.92
C ALA A 268 -32.91 -5.92 12.44
N GLY A 269 -33.56 -4.85 12.91
CA GLY A 269 -33.58 -4.49 14.35
C GLY A 269 -32.43 -3.59 14.81
N HIS A 270 -31.44 -3.32 13.95
CA HIS A 270 -30.33 -2.41 14.21
C HIS A 270 -30.59 -1.03 13.61
N ALA A 271 -30.12 0.01 14.26
CA ALA A 271 -29.95 1.32 13.69
C ALA A 271 -28.64 1.33 12.86
N MET A 272 -28.70 1.82 11.65
CA MET A 272 -27.54 2.07 10.78
C MET A 272 -27.50 3.57 10.50
N VAL A 273 -26.43 4.21 10.90
CA VAL A 273 -26.16 5.64 10.65
C VAL A 273 -24.97 5.74 9.71
N VAL A 274 -25.19 6.40 8.58
CA VAL A 274 -24.15 6.63 7.56
C VAL A 274 -23.78 8.11 7.60
N GLY A 275 -22.47 8.41 7.60
CA GLY A 275 -22.01 9.79 7.68
C GLY A 275 -20.50 9.93 7.51
N ASN A 276 -19.98 11.10 7.88
CA ASN A 276 -18.53 11.33 7.91
C ASN A 276 -17.93 11.01 9.30
N ARG A 277 -16.62 11.13 9.47
CA ARG A 277 -15.95 10.84 10.75
C ARG A 277 -16.48 11.65 11.93
N ALA A 278 -16.98 12.88 11.71
CA ALA A 278 -17.56 13.69 12.78
C ALA A 278 -18.86 13.08 13.32
N ALA A 279 -19.62 12.34 12.50
CA ALA A 279 -20.82 11.63 12.93
C ALA A 279 -20.57 10.69 14.11
N ILE A 280 -19.38 10.06 14.20
CA ILE A 280 -19.03 9.14 15.29
C ILE A 280 -19.17 9.82 16.64
N ALA A 281 -18.56 10.99 16.79
CA ALA A 281 -18.62 11.75 18.05
C ALA A 281 -20.02 12.28 18.34
N HIS A 282 -20.71 12.79 17.34
CA HIS A 282 -22.06 13.34 17.49
C HIS A 282 -23.10 12.28 17.84
N VAL A 283 -23.07 11.13 17.15
CA VAL A 283 -23.94 9.98 17.44
C VAL A 283 -23.66 9.43 18.83
N GLY A 284 -22.40 9.21 19.19
CA GLY A 284 -22.02 8.74 20.53
C GLY A 284 -22.48 9.68 21.62
N ALA A 285 -22.25 10.99 21.50
CA ALA A 285 -22.72 12.00 22.46
C ALA A 285 -24.25 12.06 22.55
N ALA A 286 -24.95 11.90 21.43
CA ALA A 286 -26.40 11.92 21.39
C ALA A 286 -27.00 10.67 22.08
N LEU A 287 -26.43 9.49 21.85
CA LEU A 287 -26.80 8.24 22.53
C LEU A 287 -26.64 8.35 24.04
N VAL A 288 -25.52 8.92 24.51
CA VAL A 288 -25.27 9.14 25.94
C VAL A 288 -26.30 10.12 26.54
N ARG A 289 -26.55 11.26 25.88
CA ARG A 289 -27.53 12.24 26.33
C ARG A 289 -28.97 11.68 26.40
N ALA A 290 -29.30 10.80 25.46
CA ALA A 290 -30.61 10.13 25.42
C ALA A 290 -30.73 8.98 26.42
N GLY A 291 -29.67 8.63 27.18
CA GLY A 291 -29.64 7.46 28.07
C GLY A 291 -29.78 6.12 27.35
N ARG A 292 -29.51 6.11 26.03
CA ARG A 292 -29.68 4.94 25.15
C ARG A 292 -28.30 4.38 24.72
N ILE A 293 -27.48 3.96 25.68
CA ILE A 293 -26.15 3.42 25.43
C ILE A 293 -26.27 1.97 24.95
N PRO A 294 -26.03 1.68 23.64
CA PRO A 294 -26.07 0.33 23.14
C PRO A 294 -24.82 -0.47 23.61
N ARG A 295 -24.99 -1.79 23.76
CA ARG A 295 -23.87 -2.68 24.13
C ARG A 295 -23.07 -3.18 22.94
N ASP A 296 -23.63 -3.02 21.73
CA ASP A 296 -23.16 -3.58 20.46
C ASP A 296 -22.87 -2.49 19.43
N LEU A 297 -22.48 -1.29 19.89
CA LEU A 297 -22.10 -0.23 18.99
C LEU A 297 -20.87 -0.63 18.20
N ASN A 298 -21.03 -0.72 16.88
CA ASN A 298 -19.96 -0.98 15.92
C ASN A 298 -19.76 0.23 15.01
N VAL A 299 -18.53 0.55 14.67
CA VAL A 299 -18.17 1.64 13.77
C VAL A 299 -17.27 1.08 12.68
N GLU A 300 -17.74 1.13 11.45
CA GLU A 300 -16.99 0.75 10.26
C GLU A 300 -16.47 2.02 9.60
N LEU A 301 -15.15 2.13 9.53
CA LEU A 301 -14.47 3.23 8.84
C LEU A 301 -14.22 2.84 7.38
N PRO A 302 -14.19 3.81 6.45
CA PRO A 302 -13.79 3.54 5.08
C PRO A 302 -12.34 3.01 5.05
N THR A 303 -12.12 2.03 4.18
CA THR A 303 -10.84 1.35 3.99
C THR A 303 -10.09 1.91 2.78
N LEU A 304 -8.81 1.55 2.64
CA LEU A 304 -8.04 1.83 1.43
C LEU A 304 -8.62 1.10 0.20
N GLU A 305 -9.27 -0.06 0.41
CA GLU A 305 -9.97 -0.79 -0.65
C GLU A 305 -11.15 0.02 -1.19
N ASP A 306 -11.99 0.55 -0.31
CA ASP A 306 -13.08 1.45 -0.69
C ASP A 306 -12.57 2.68 -1.46
N ALA A 307 -11.44 3.25 -1.00
CA ALA A 307 -10.82 4.39 -1.66
C ALA A 307 -10.31 4.04 -3.06
N LEU A 308 -9.72 2.86 -3.24
CA LEU A 308 -9.23 2.44 -4.55
C LEU A 308 -10.37 2.22 -5.53
N ILE A 309 -11.47 1.61 -5.08
CA ILE A 309 -12.70 1.46 -5.89
C ILE A 309 -13.20 2.84 -6.32
N GLY A 310 -13.38 3.76 -5.38
CA GLY A 310 -13.84 5.12 -5.67
C GLY A 310 -12.90 5.93 -6.58
N LEU A 311 -11.58 5.68 -6.49
CA LEU A 311 -10.59 6.25 -7.42
C LEU A 311 -10.71 5.69 -8.83
N LEU A 312 -10.96 4.39 -8.96
CA LEU A 312 -11.11 3.72 -10.24
C LEU A 312 -12.39 4.18 -10.94
N ASP A 313 -13.51 4.27 -10.21
CA ASP A 313 -14.79 4.75 -10.75
C ASP A 313 -14.67 6.18 -11.29
N ARG A 314 -13.97 7.07 -10.58
CA ARG A 314 -13.73 8.45 -11.04
C ARG A 314 -12.83 8.50 -12.27
N ALA A 315 -11.78 7.67 -12.31
CA ALA A 315 -10.88 7.60 -13.45
C ALA A 315 -11.59 7.07 -14.71
N ASP A 316 -12.58 6.20 -14.55
CA ASP A 316 -13.42 5.71 -15.67
C ASP A 316 -14.41 6.79 -16.14
N ALA A 317 -14.96 7.58 -15.22
CA ALA A 317 -15.86 8.70 -15.56
C ALA A 317 -15.15 9.86 -16.30
N ASP A 318 -13.82 10.01 -16.09
CA ASP A 318 -13.01 11.04 -16.75
C ASP A 318 -12.43 10.57 -18.11
N LEU A 319 -12.61 9.29 -18.50
CA LEU A 319 -12.22 8.79 -19.83
C LEU A 319 -13.19 9.31 -20.90
N PRO A 320 -12.70 9.89 -22.02
CA PRO A 320 -13.55 10.22 -23.16
C PRO A 320 -14.22 8.95 -23.70
N ASP A 321 -15.53 9.02 -24.05
CA ASP A 321 -16.35 7.91 -24.57
C ASP A 321 -15.73 7.11 -25.73
N GLU A 322 -14.77 7.69 -26.47
CA GLU A 322 -14.06 7.02 -27.58
C GLU A 322 -13.11 5.89 -27.14
N LEU A 323 -12.63 5.86 -25.90
CA LEU A 323 -11.72 4.82 -25.40
C LEU A 323 -12.47 3.67 -24.69
N ALA A 324 -13.64 3.92 -24.13
CA ALA A 324 -14.49 2.91 -23.50
C ALA A 324 -14.94 1.81 -24.51
N CYS A 325 -15.21 2.17 -25.74
CA CYS A 325 -15.59 1.23 -26.82
C CYS A 325 -14.47 0.28 -27.27
N LEU A 326 -13.19 0.59 -26.99
CA LEU A 326 -12.06 -0.27 -27.40
C LEU A 326 -11.74 -1.36 -26.38
N GLU A 327 -12.07 -1.16 -25.10
CA GLU A 327 -11.93 -2.20 -24.07
C GLU A 327 -13.06 -3.24 -24.15
N GLU A 328 -14.30 -2.84 -24.46
CA GLU A 328 -15.41 -3.78 -24.64
C GLU A 328 -15.31 -4.63 -25.93
N SER A 329 -14.63 -4.15 -26.95
CA SER A 329 -14.54 -4.88 -28.23
C SER A 329 -13.49 -5.99 -28.29
N GLY A 330 -12.71 -6.23 -27.24
CA GLY A 330 -11.77 -7.36 -27.17
C GLY A 330 -10.68 -7.36 -28.26
N ALA A 331 -10.41 -6.25 -28.89
CA ALA A 331 -9.48 -6.12 -30.03
C ALA A 331 -8.00 -5.99 -29.62
N LEU A 332 -7.67 -6.26 -28.37
CA LEU A 332 -6.28 -6.34 -27.87
C LEU A 332 -6.05 -7.70 -27.20
N ARG A 333 -5.94 -8.75 -28.05
CA ARG A 333 -5.33 -10.03 -27.66
C ARG A 333 -3.85 -10.02 -28.01
#